data_9b954e57718f78bd87dd9bdcffa8a7c3
#
_entry.id   9b954e57718f78bd87dd9bdcffa8a7c3
#
_cell.length_a   1.000
_cell.length_b   1.000
_cell.length_c   1.000
_cell.angle_alpha   90.00
_cell.angle_beta   90.00
_cell.angle_gamma   90.00
#
_symmetry.space_group_name_H-M   'P 1'
#
loop_
_entity.id
_entity.type
_entity.pdbx_description
1 polymer ?
#
loop_
_entity_poly.entity_id
_entity_poly.type
_entity_poly.pdbx_seq_one_letter_code
_entity_poly.pdbx_strand_id
1 'polypeptide(L)'
;NITEKEQKLPVTEKNGTAPEKTEHILNRLIIGVGVCVAVIAVLIGVKLYRQDRQMDITEPFARSMVLASDPLSAEKRFQAETLSADLCVGETSVPLNDISFSSQVKAGLFDLDHKKVLFAQNMYDQVYPASITKIMTALLAMEYNQPDTQVTITEEDLALEDGSQMSGLAVGDTVTMDQLFHALLIYSANDAAMAIARQVGGSVENFVQMMNDKAASLAMTGTHFANPHGLHDENHYTTAYDVYLMLYAAYQHTEFQNTMSMSSYTLNMTLSLIHI
;
A
#
# COMPACT_ATOMS: atom_id res chain seq x y z
N ASN A 1 21.27 27.71 111.22
CA ASN A 1 21.71 28.09 109.93
C ASN A 1 21.72 26.90 108.96
N ILE A 2 20.74 26.87 108.24
CA ILE A 2 20.31 25.76 107.43
C ILE A 2 20.90 25.90 106.07
N THR A 3 21.63 24.92 105.58
CA THR A 3 22.16 24.83 104.22
C THR A 3 21.34 23.80 103.44
N GLU A 4 20.68 24.26 102.45
CA GLU A 4 19.94 23.51 101.47
C GLU A 4 20.83 22.83 100.48
N LYS A 5 20.72 21.52 100.28
CA LYS A 5 21.43 20.72 99.31
C LYS A 5 20.49 20.56 98.10
N GLU A 6 20.84 21.23 97.01
CA GLU A 6 20.21 20.92 95.71
C GLU A 6 20.72 19.61 95.16
N GLN A 7 19.80 18.73 94.86
CA GLN A 7 20.04 17.41 94.31
C GLN A 7 19.81 17.46 92.78
N LYS A 8 20.91 17.42 92.01
CA LYS A 8 20.86 17.35 90.52
C LYS A 8 20.45 15.94 90.07
N LEU A 9 19.37 15.86 89.36
CA LEU A 9 18.93 14.62 88.63
C LEU A 9 19.80 14.44 87.38
N PRO A 10 20.13 13.21 86.96
CA PRO A 10 20.91 12.98 85.77
C PRO A 10 20.04 13.12 84.50
N VAL A 11 20.59 13.90 83.51
CA VAL A 11 20.02 14.02 82.17
C VAL A 11 20.32 12.73 81.42
N THR A 12 19.24 11.98 81.06
CA THR A 12 19.36 10.85 80.15
C THR A 12 19.52 11.33 78.72
N GLU A 13 20.70 11.12 78.15
CA GLU A 13 21.00 11.28 76.73
C GLU A 13 20.14 10.27 75.92
N LYS A 14 19.15 10.78 75.14
CA LYS A 14 18.46 9.99 74.15
C LYS A 14 19.35 9.86 72.93
N ASN A 15 19.92 8.69 72.70
CA ASN A 15 20.59 8.33 71.48
C ASN A 15 19.57 8.31 70.32
N GLY A 16 19.59 9.42 69.53
CA GLY A 16 18.80 9.55 68.31
C GLY A 16 19.58 9.06 67.09
N THR A 17 19.52 7.74 66.83
CA THR A 17 20.15 7.17 65.61
C THR A 17 19.24 6.27 64.81
N ALA A 18 17.90 6.39 64.96
CA ALA A 18 16.93 5.60 64.20
C ALA A 18 16.23 6.29 63.01
N PRO A 19 16.10 7.63 62.84
CA PRO A 19 15.36 8.22 61.76
C PRO A 19 16.11 8.26 60.40
N GLU A 20 17.45 8.38 60.41
CA GLU A 20 18.20 8.60 59.19
C GLU A 20 18.26 7.38 58.21
N LYS A 21 18.37 6.16 58.73
CA LYS A 21 18.32 4.94 57.92
C LYS A 21 16.92 4.68 57.33
N THR A 22 15.87 5.03 58.03
CA THR A 22 14.49 4.86 57.60
C THR A 22 14.15 5.86 56.46
N GLU A 23 14.64 7.08 56.55
CA GLU A 23 14.47 8.08 55.49
C GLU A 23 15.19 7.68 54.19
N HIS A 24 16.42 7.17 54.27
CA HIS A 24 17.16 6.68 53.11
C HIS A 24 16.49 5.48 52.42
N ILE A 25 15.88 4.58 53.19
CA ILE A 25 15.12 3.43 52.64
C ILE A 25 13.84 3.93 52.00
N LEU A 26 13.12 4.86 52.64
CA LEU A 26 11.90 5.46 52.07
C LEU A 26 12.17 6.20 50.76
N ASN A 27 13.22 7.00 50.72
CA ASN A 27 13.62 7.73 49.50
C ASN A 27 14.04 6.80 48.36
N ARG A 28 14.73 5.68 48.67
CA ARG A 28 15.03 4.65 47.63
C ARG A 28 13.79 3.95 47.14
N LEU A 29 12.81 3.67 47.99
CA LEU A 29 11.52 3.10 47.63
C LEU A 29 10.71 4.07 46.73
N ILE A 30 10.66 5.35 47.10
CA ILE A 30 9.96 6.38 46.32
C ILE A 30 10.58 6.53 44.92
N ILE A 31 11.92 6.55 44.84
CA ILE A 31 12.64 6.59 43.56
C ILE A 31 12.36 5.33 42.76
N GLY A 32 12.40 4.14 43.36
CA GLY A 32 12.09 2.87 42.71
C GLY A 32 10.67 2.82 42.15
N VAL A 33 9.68 3.27 42.92
CA VAL A 33 8.28 3.37 42.48
C VAL A 33 8.14 4.40 41.35
N GLY A 34 8.82 5.54 41.44
CA GLY A 34 8.83 6.56 40.39
C GLY A 34 9.38 6.03 39.06
N VAL A 35 10.48 5.28 39.10
CA VAL A 35 11.06 4.63 37.91
C VAL A 35 10.10 3.59 37.33
N CYS A 36 9.48 2.74 38.16
CA CYS A 36 8.50 1.77 37.69
C CYS A 36 7.27 2.42 37.02
N VAL A 37 6.76 3.51 37.59
CA VAL A 37 5.65 4.28 36.99
C VAL A 37 6.05 4.90 35.65
N ALA A 38 7.26 5.47 35.56
CA ALA A 38 7.78 6.02 34.31
C ALA A 38 7.92 4.94 33.22
N VAL A 39 8.45 3.75 33.56
CA VAL A 39 8.57 2.63 32.63
C VAL A 39 7.19 2.14 32.17
N ILE A 40 6.23 2.02 33.10
CA ILE A 40 4.85 1.63 32.75
C ILE A 40 4.19 2.68 31.83
N ALA A 41 4.39 3.98 32.10
CA ALA A 41 3.87 5.05 31.26
C ALA A 41 4.45 5.02 29.85
N VAL A 42 5.76 4.75 29.71
CA VAL A 42 6.42 4.55 28.42
C VAL A 42 5.86 3.32 27.69
N LEU A 43 5.70 2.20 28.40
CA LEU A 43 5.14 0.97 27.80
C LEU A 43 3.68 1.16 27.35
N ILE A 44 2.88 1.89 28.13
CA ILE A 44 1.50 2.24 27.77
C ILE A 44 1.52 3.21 26.56
N GLY A 45 2.38 4.21 26.55
CA GLY A 45 2.55 5.14 25.43
C GLY A 45 2.95 4.42 24.15
N VAL A 46 3.90 3.48 24.23
CA VAL A 46 4.31 2.65 23.08
C VAL A 46 3.16 1.74 22.64
N LYS A 47 2.39 1.16 23.57
CA LYS A 47 1.24 0.31 23.21
C LYS A 47 0.13 1.12 22.54
N LEU A 48 -0.20 2.31 23.05
CA LEU A 48 -1.20 3.20 22.45
C LEU A 48 -0.73 3.71 21.08
N TYR A 49 0.54 4.08 20.94
CA TYR A 49 1.13 4.48 19.66
C TYR A 49 1.08 3.35 18.62
N ARG A 50 1.30 2.09 19.04
CA ARG A 50 1.17 0.92 18.15
C ARG A 50 -0.28 0.61 17.77
N GLN A 51 -1.22 0.85 18.68
CA GLN A 51 -2.64 0.55 18.46
C GLN A 51 -3.28 1.59 17.52
N ASP A 52 -2.75 2.80 17.47
CA ASP A 52 -3.28 3.91 16.64
C ASP A 52 -2.78 3.87 15.19
N ARG A 53 -1.89 2.93 14.85
CA ARG A 53 -1.33 2.76 13.49
C ARG A 53 -1.94 1.61 12.70
N GLN A 54 -3.16 1.19 13.01
CA GLN A 54 -3.99 0.39 12.11
C GLN A 54 -4.73 1.34 11.18
N MET A 55 -4.46 1.20 9.88
CA MET A 55 -5.20 1.96 8.87
C MET A 55 -6.15 1.03 8.13
N ASP A 56 -7.41 1.42 8.11
CA ASP A 56 -8.39 0.83 7.21
C ASP A 56 -8.32 1.56 5.87
N ILE A 57 -7.77 0.89 4.86
CA ILE A 57 -7.77 1.40 3.50
C ILE A 57 -9.06 0.99 2.81
N THR A 58 -9.75 1.97 2.27
CA THR A 58 -10.99 1.76 1.52
C THR A 58 -10.80 2.23 0.09
N GLU A 59 -11.54 1.63 -0.82
CA GLU A 59 -11.53 2.05 -2.22
C GLU A 59 -11.95 3.53 -2.32
N PRO A 60 -11.09 4.43 -2.87
CA PRO A 60 -11.39 5.87 -2.91
C PRO A 60 -12.48 6.24 -3.92
N PHE A 61 -12.90 5.28 -4.75
CA PHE A 61 -13.90 5.50 -5.79
C PHE A 61 -15.13 4.61 -5.56
N ALA A 62 -16.31 5.22 -5.51
CA ALA A 62 -17.57 4.50 -5.34
C ALA A 62 -17.82 3.55 -6.53
N ARG A 63 -18.00 2.26 -6.27
CA ARG A 63 -18.46 1.29 -7.27
C ARG A 63 -19.93 1.55 -7.60
N SER A 64 -20.19 2.34 -8.64
CA SER A 64 -21.49 2.37 -9.30
C SER A 64 -21.36 1.81 -10.71
N MET A 65 -21.21 0.49 -10.84
CA MET A 65 -21.47 -0.22 -12.08
C MET A 65 -22.63 -1.19 -11.86
N VAL A 66 -23.82 -0.75 -12.22
CA VAL A 66 -24.94 -1.67 -12.49
C VAL A 66 -24.73 -2.14 -13.92
N LEU A 67 -24.22 -3.35 -14.09
CA LEU A 67 -24.24 -4.04 -15.37
C LEU A 67 -25.68 -4.53 -15.61
N ALA A 68 -26.42 -3.79 -16.44
CA ALA A 68 -27.69 -4.29 -17.00
C ALA A 68 -27.34 -5.37 -18.03
N SER A 69 -27.75 -6.62 -17.75
CA SER A 69 -27.61 -7.75 -18.65
C SER A 69 -28.79 -7.77 -19.64
N ASP A 70 -28.59 -7.25 -20.85
CA ASP A 70 -29.43 -7.54 -21.99
C ASP A 70 -28.69 -8.51 -22.94
N PRO A 71 -29.37 -9.57 -23.45
CA PRO A 71 -28.72 -10.53 -24.32
C PRO A 71 -28.54 -9.95 -25.72
N LEU A 72 -27.30 -9.57 -26.04
CA LEU A 72 -26.90 -9.15 -27.38
C LEU A 72 -26.98 -10.34 -28.37
N SER A 73 -27.82 -10.22 -29.36
CA SER A 73 -27.94 -11.18 -30.49
C SER A 73 -26.61 -11.25 -31.27
N ALA A 74 -26.04 -12.45 -31.31
CA ALA A 74 -24.75 -12.69 -31.94
C ALA A 74 -24.88 -12.75 -33.46
N GLU A 75 -24.44 -11.72 -34.17
CA GLU A 75 -24.05 -11.84 -35.56
C GLU A 75 -22.68 -12.53 -35.66
N LYS A 76 -22.63 -13.64 -36.37
CA LYS A 76 -21.40 -14.35 -36.72
C LYS A 76 -20.54 -13.46 -37.64
N ARG A 77 -19.50 -12.82 -37.11
CA ARG A 77 -18.42 -12.22 -37.91
C ARG A 77 -17.28 -13.22 -38.02
N PHE A 78 -16.74 -13.38 -39.23
CA PHE A 78 -15.54 -14.19 -39.50
C PHE A 78 -14.36 -13.63 -38.71
N GLN A 79 -13.80 -14.43 -37.79
CA GLN A 79 -12.51 -14.15 -37.16
C GLN A 79 -11.40 -14.81 -37.96
N ALA A 80 -10.38 -14.07 -38.34
CA ALA A 80 -9.13 -14.66 -38.80
C ALA A 80 -8.46 -15.39 -37.63
N GLU A 81 -7.98 -16.61 -37.86
CA GLU A 81 -7.14 -17.31 -36.88
C GLU A 81 -5.88 -16.47 -36.66
N THR A 82 -5.74 -15.89 -35.47
CA THR A 82 -4.60 -15.05 -35.11
C THR A 82 -3.57 -15.84 -34.33
N LEU A 83 -2.30 -15.41 -34.38
CA LEU A 83 -1.18 -15.93 -33.57
C LEU A 83 -1.46 -15.88 -32.05
N SER A 84 -2.51 -15.20 -31.61
CA SER A 84 -2.97 -15.08 -30.23
C SER A 84 -4.41 -15.60 -30.10
N ALA A 85 -4.58 -16.93 -30.22
CA ALA A 85 -5.88 -17.59 -30.15
C ALA A 85 -6.67 -17.28 -28.85
N ASP A 86 -6.01 -16.73 -27.85
CA ASP A 86 -6.57 -16.44 -26.53
C ASP A 86 -6.88 -14.95 -26.28
N LEU A 87 -6.60 -14.06 -27.24
CA LEU A 87 -6.83 -12.64 -27.10
C LEU A 87 -7.98 -12.12 -27.97
N CYS A 88 -8.68 -11.10 -27.47
CA CYS A 88 -9.63 -10.33 -28.26
C CYS A 88 -8.86 -9.39 -29.19
N VAL A 89 -9.06 -9.52 -30.51
CA VAL A 89 -8.45 -8.64 -31.49
C VAL A 89 -9.55 -8.00 -32.32
N GLY A 90 -9.45 -6.71 -32.59
CA GLY A 90 -10.45 -5.96 -33.35
C GLY A 90 -9.89 -4.70 -34.01
N GLU A 91 -10.76 -4.03 -34.75
CA GLU A 91 -10.47 -2.75 -35.37
C GLU A 91 -10.36 -1.62 -34.33
N THR A 92 -9.75 -0.49 -34.72
CA THR A 92 -9.60 0.72 -33.88
C THR A 92 -10.94 1.17 -33.28
N SER A 93 -12.01 1.03 -34.04
CA SER A 93 -13.36 1.40 -33.61
C SER A 93 -14.37 0.37 -34.05
N VAL A 94 -15.10 -0.18 -33.08
CA VAL A 94 -16.22 -1.13 -33.25
C VAL A 94 -17.44 -0.49 -32.62
N PRO A 95 -18.46 -0.07 -33.39
CA PRO A 95 -19.61 0.62 -32.85
C PRO A 95 -20.49 -0.31 -32.02
N LEU A 96 -21.10 0.23 -30.98
CA LEU A 96 -22.17 -0.43 -30.23
C LEU A 96 -23.45 0.39 -30.47
N ASN A 97 -24.53 -0.30 -30.84
CA ASN A 97 -25.81 0.35 -31.15
C ASN A 97 -26.29 1.19 -29.96
N ASP A 98 -26.74 2.42 -30.24
CA ASP A 98 -27.30 3.37 -29.29
C ASP A 98 -26.35 3.90 -28.18
N ILE A 99 -25.05 3.58 -28.23
CA ILE A 99 -24.05 4.13 -27.32
C ILE A 99 -23.04 4.97 -28.10
N SER A 100 -22.93 6.23 -27.70
CA SER A 100 -21.89 7.13 -28.21
C SER A 100 -21.18 7.84 -27.06
N PHE A 101 -19.86 7.91 -27.14
CA PHE A 101 -19.02 8.67 -26.23
C PHE A 101 -18.43 9.90 -26.93
N SER A 102 -17.93 10.85 -26.14
CA SER A 102 -17.11 11.95 -26.70
C SER A 102 -15.97 11.37 -27.56
N SER A 103 -15.62 12.03 -28.64
CA SER A 103 -14.52 11.63 -29.53
C SER A 103 -13.16 11.52 -28.84
N GLN A 104 -13.01 12.14 -27.67
CA GLN A 104 -11.78 12.08 -26.88
C GLN A 104 -11.65 10.80 -26.05
N VAL A 105 -12.73 10.04 -25.85
CA VAL A 105 -12.71 8.79 -25.09
C VAL A 105 -11.96 7.72 -25.88
N LYS A 106 -11.08 7.01 -25.19
CA LYS A 106 -10.39 5.83 -25.66
C LYS A 106 -10.91 4.65 -24.86
N ALA A 107 -11.59 3.71 -25.51
CA ALA A 107 -12.30 2.64 -24.82
C ALA A 107 -12.34 1.35 -25.61
N GLY A 108 -12.45 0.23 -24.88
CA GLY A 108 -12.71 -1.10 -25.43
C GLY A 108 -13.60 -1.90 -24.47
N LEU A 109 -14.50 -2.71 -25.03
CA LEU A 109 -15.28 -3.71 -24.31
C LEU A 109 -14.97 -5.07 -24.93
N PHE A 110 -14.50 -6.00 -24.10
CA PHE A 110 -13.97 -7.28 -24.53
C PHE A 110 -14.77 -8.44 -23.92
N ASP A 111 -15.25 -9.34 -24.75
CA ASP A 111 -15.84 -10.62 -24.33
C ASP A 111 -14.72 -11.66 -24.29
N LEU A 112 -14.26 -11.99 -23.09
CA LEU A 112 -13.13 -12.89 -22.88
C LEU A 112 -13.50 -14.35 -23.19
N ASP A 113 -14.76 -14.75 -23.00
CA ASP A 113 -15.21 -16.12 -23.24
C ASP A 113 -15.28 -16.41 -24.75
N HIS A 114 -15.79 -15.47 -25.52
CA HIS A 114 -15.93 -15.61 -26.98
C HIS A 114 -14.78 -14.93 -27.75
N LYS A 115 -13.81 -14.32 -27.04
CA LYS A 115 -12.63 -13.66 -27.63
C LYS A 115 -12.98 -12.59 -28.66
N LYS A 116 -13.94 -11.75 -28.33
CA LYS A 116 -14.47 -10.71 -29.22
C LYS A 116 -14.33 -9.31 -28.64
N VAL A 117 -14.06 -8.35 -29.50
CA VAL A 117 -14.26 -6.95 -29.22
C VAL A 117 -15.72 -6.60 -29.47
N LEU A 118 -16.48 -6.31 -28.41
CA LEU A 118 -17.88 -5.92 -28.49
C LEU A 118 -18.06 -4.45 -28.82
N PHE A 119 -17.16 -3.60 -28.32
CA PHE A 119 -17.11 -2.18 -28.57
C PHE A 119 -15.65 -1.72 -28.56
N ALA A 120 -15.33 -0.78 -29.41
CA ALA A 120 -14.05 -0.05 -29.39
C ALA A 120 -14.25 1.36 -29.89
N GLN A 121 -13.57 2.30 -29.28
CA GLN A 121 -13.44 3.68 -29.74
C GLN A 121 -12.00 4.14 -29.53
N ASN A 122 -11.28 4.37 -30.62
CA ASN A 122 -9.90 4.84 -30.61
C ASN A 122 -9.00 4.00 -29.67
N MET A 123 -9.23 2.68 -29.60
CA MET A 123 -8.65 1.82 -28.57
C MET A 123 -7.13 1.66 -28.66
N TYR A 124 -6.51 2.05 -29.78
CA TYR A 124 -5.07 2.03 -30.00
C TYR A 124 -4.41 3.42 -29.86
N ASP A 125 -5.21 4.48 -29.64
CA ASP A 125 -4.65 5.81 -29.43
C ASP A 125 -3.99 5.91 -28.05
N GLN A 126 -2.84 6.59 -28.00
CA GLN A 126 -2.12 6.80 -26.75
C GLN A 126 -2.88 7.71 -25.78
N VAL A 127 -2.79 7.34 -24.49
CA VAL A 127 -3.33 8.07 -23.34
C VAL A 127 -2.35 7.99 -22.18
N TYR A 128 -2.44 8.92 -21.25
CA TYR A 128 -1.76 8.81 -19.96
C TYR A 128 -2.54 7.85 -19.05
N PRO A 129 -1.91 6.76 -18.55
CA PRO A 129 -2.64 5.72 -17.82
C PRO A 129 -3.05 6.13 -16.41
N ALA A 130 -2.41 7.14 -15.82
CA ALA A 130 -2.56 7.46 -14.40
C ALA A 130 -2.40 6.19 -13.54
N SER A 131 -3.19 6.03 -12.48
CA SER A 131 -3.11 4.88 -11.56
C SER A 131 -3.42 3.51 -12.17
N ILE A 132 -3.90 3.43 -13.42
CA ILE A 132 -4.02 2.15 -14.13
C ILE A 132 -2.64 1.47 -14.26
N THR A 133 -1.55 2.24 -14.28
CA THR A 133 -0.15 1.77 -14.20
C THR A 133 0.07 0.71 -13.11
N LYS A 134 -0.61 0.86 -11.97
CA LYS A 134 -0.45 -0.03 -10.81
C LYS A 134 -0.85 -1.48 -11.06
N ILE A 135 -1.60 -1.75 -12.11
CA ILE A 135 -1.87 -3.12 -12.58
C ILE A 135 -0.57 -3.81 -13.02
N MET A 136 0.32 -3.11 -13.75
CA MET A 136 1.63 -3.64 -14.12
C MET A 136 2.54 -3.82 -12.90
N THR A 137 2.52 -2.87 -11.97
CA THR A 137 3.27 -2.98 -10.71
C THR A 137 2.80 -4.19 -9.89
N ALA A 138 1.49 -4.41 -9.80
CA ALA A 138 0.91 -5.57 -9.14
C ALA A 138 1.28 -6.89 -9.84
N LEU A 139 1.23 -6.92 -11.18
CA LEU A 139 1.59 -8.10 -11.96
C LEU A 139 3.03 -8.54 -11.70
N LEU A 140 3.98 -7.60 -11.73
CA LEU A 140 5.37 -7.90 -11.41
C LEU A 140 5.57 -8.30 -9.95
N ALA A 141 4.85 -7.68 -9.01
CA ALA A 141 4.89 -8.09 -7.61
C ALA A 141 4.49 -9.55 -7.43
N MET A 142 3.42 -10.00 -8.07
CA MET A 142 2.96 -11.40 -8.04
C MET A 142 3.94 -12.38 -8.71
N GLU A 143 4.60 -11.96 -9.78
CA GLU A 143 5.51 -12.83 -10.54
C GLU A 143 6.88 -13.00 -9.88
N TYR A 144 7.36 -11.98 -9.18
CA TYR A 144 8.75 -11.92 -8.70
C TYR A 144 8.91 -11.91 -7.18
N ASN A 145 7.84 -11.88 -6.40
CA ASN A 145 7.95 -11.82 -4.95
C ASN A 145 6.97 -12.77 -4.24
N GLN A 146 7.24 -13.02 -2.94
CA GLN A 146 6.38 -13.83 -2.09
C GLN A 146 5.53 -12.92 -1.18
N PRO A 147 4.26 -13.26 -0.93
CA PRO A 147 3.35 -12.45 -0.11
C PRO A 147 3.89 -12.09 1.28
N ASP A 148 4.60 -13.03 1.93
CA ASP A 148 5.15 -12.88 3.29
C ASP A 148 6.48 -12.11 3.35
N THR A 149 7.04 -11.69 2.21
CA THR A 149 8.29 -10.92 2.16
C THR A 149 8.15 -9.65 2.97
N GLN A 150 9.04 -9.45 3.96
CA GLN A 150 9.05 -8.24 4.79
C GLN A 150 9.75 -7.11 4.05
N VAL A 151 9.10 -5.97 3.98
CA VAL A 151 9.60 -4.76 3.33
C VAL A 151 9.66 -3.64 4.36
N THR A 152 10.84 -3.08 4.59
CA THR A 152 11.02 -1.91 5.43
C THR A 152 10.92 -0.66 4.56
N ILE A 153 10.06 0.27 4.94
CA ILE A 153 9.83 1.52 4.23
C ILE A 153 11.01 2.47 4.43
N THR A 154 11.46 3.05 3.34
CA THR A 154 12.59 3.99 3.29
C THR A 154 12.13 5.40 2.93
N GLU A 155 13.04 6.38 3.04
CA GLU A 155 12.78 7.77 2.60
C GLU A 155 12.48 7.83 1.09
N GLU A 156 13.12 6.99 0.28
CA GLU A 156 12.91 6.91 -1.17
C GLU A 156 11.47 6.51 -1.52
N ASP A 157 10.87 5.59 -0.75
CA ASP A 157 9.49 5.13 -0.98
C ASP A 157 8.46 6.25 -0.76
N LEU A 158 8.80 7.26 0.04
CA LEU A 158 7.94 8.38 0.41
C LEU A 158 8.30 9.68 -0.35
N ALA A 159 9.34 9.68 -1.17
CA ALA A 159 9.82 10.85 -1.92
C ALA A 159 8.94 11.08 -3.16
N LEU A 160 7.70 11.49 -2.97
CA LEU A 160 6.69 11.70 -4.00
C LEU A 160 6.17 13.14 -3.97
N GLU A 161 5.52 13.56 -5.05
CA GLU A 161 4.94 14.90 -5.19
C GLU A 161 3.86 15.17 -4.12
N ASP A 162 3.77 16.43 -3.68
CA ASP A 162 2.71 16.87 -2.77
C ASP A 162 1.32 16.59 -3.35
N GLY A 163 0.44 16.02 -2.53
CA GLY A 163 -0.91 15.63 -2.94
C GLY A 163 -1.01 14.25 -3.58
N SER A 164 0.10 13.49 -3.67
CA SER A 164 0.07 12.10 -4.09
C SER A 164 -0.77 11.25 -3.13
N GLN A 165 -1.49 10.26 -3.69
CA GLN A 165 -2.24 9.29 -2.89
C GLN A 165 -1.26 8.39 -2.14
N MET A 166 -1.20 8.56 -0.81
CA MET A 166 -0.27 7.85 0.07
C MET A 166 -1.05 7.00 1.08
N SER A 167 -0.60 5.78 1.35
CA SER A 167 -1.22 4.92 2.36
C SER A 167 -0.92 5.36 3.80
N GLY A 168 -0.01 6.34 3.99
CA GLY A 168 0.40 6.84 5.29
C GLY A 168 1.45 5.99 5.99
N LEU A 169 2.17 5.16 5.25
CA LEU A 169 3.39 4.50 5.73
C LEU A 169 4.43 5.54 6.14
N ALA A 170 5.29 5.20 7.11
CA ALA A 170 6.38 6.04 7.57
C ALA A 170 7.71 5.31 7.44
N VAL A 171 8.81 6.08 7.32
CA VAL A 171 10.17 5.52 7.30
C VAL A 171 10.40 4.62 8.52
N GLY A 172 10.90 3.41 8.29
CA GLY A 172 11.14 2.40 9.30
C GLY A 172 9.95 1.49 9.61
N ASP A 173 8.76 1.74 9.08
CA ASP A 173 7.66 0.77 9.14
C ASP A 173 8.05 -0.50 8.39
N THR A 174 7.66 -1.65 8.91
CA THR A 174 7.85 -2.93 8.24
C THR A 174 6.48 -3.54 7.96
N VAL A 175 6.24 -3.84 6.69
CA VAL A 175 5.00 -4.42 6.17
C VAL A 175 5.33 -5.62 5.29
N THR A 176 4.35 -6.48 5.04
CA THR A 176 4.53 -7.57 4.09
C THR A 176 4.29 -7.10 2.65
N MET A 177 4.79 -7.85 1.68
CA MET A 177 4.49 -7.62 0.26
C MET A 177 2.98 -7.71 0.00
N ASP A 178 2.27 -8.63 0.65
CA ASP A 178 0.82 -8.75 0.60
C ASP A 178 0.11 -7.46 1.05
N GLN A 179 0.58 -6.85 2.14
CA GLN A 179 0.03 -5.58 2.63
C GLN A 179 0.27 -4.43 1.65
N LEU A 180 1.46 -4.35 1.05
CA LEU A 180 1.76 -3.36 0.00
C LEU A 180 0.90 -3.59 -1.24
N PHE A 181 0.71 -4.84 -1.65
CA PHE A 181 -0.14 -5.21 -2.78
C PHE A 181 -1.61 -4.78 -2.59
N HIS A 182 -2.15 -4.99 -1.39
CA HIS A 182 -3.50 -4.52 -1.06
C HIS A 182 -3.60 -2.99 -1.00
N ALA A 183 -2.61 -2.30 -0.41
CA ALA A 183 -2.55 -0.84 -0.41
C ALA A 183 -2.46 -0.28 -1.84
N LEU A 184 -1.67 -0.91 -2.70
CA LEU A 184 -1.50 -0.55 -4.10
C LEU A 184 -2.83 -0.60 -4.86
N LEU A 185 -3.57 -1.71 -4.76
CA LEU A 185 -4.75 -1.97 -5.60
C LEU A 185 -6.05 -1.40 -5.02
N ILE A 186 -6.25 -1.47 -3.69
CA ILE A 186 -7.49 -1.02 -3.05
C ILE A 186 -7.49 0.50 -2.83
N TYR A 187 -6.37 1.03 -2.33
CA TYR A 187 -6.26 2.45 -2.01
C TYR A 187 -5.54 3.27 -3.09
N SER A 188 -4.94 2.60 -4.08
CA SER A 188 -4.13 3.25 -5.12
C SER A 188 -2.90 3.97 -4.55
N ALA A 189 -2.28 3.41 -3.51
CA ALA A 189 -1.17 4.00 -2.78
C ALA A 189 0.10 4.10 -3.64
N ASN A 190 0.66 5.31 -3.74
CA ASN A 190 1.88 5.55 -4.53
C ASN A 190 3.14 5.15 -3.75
N ASP A 191 3.17 5.34 -2.43
CA ASP A 191 4.22 4.84 -1.53
C ASP A 191 4.36 3.32 -1.57
N ALA A 192 3.23 2.60 -1.60
CA ALA A 192 3.24 1.15 -1.80
C ALA A 192 3.82 0.76 -3.18
N ALA A 193 3.51 1.52 -4.25
CA ALA A 193 4.08 1.29 -5.57
C ALA A 193 5.60 1.44 -5.58
N MET A 194 6.13 2.47 -4.92
CA MET A 194 7.57 2.72 -4.79
C MET A 194 8.27 1.62 -3.99
N ALA A 195 7.70 1.25 -2.83
CA ALA A 195 8.25 0.18 -1.98
C ALA A 195 8.28 -1.17 -2.70
N ILE A 196 7.22 -1.52 -3.44
CA ILE A 196 7.17 -2.70 -4.30
C ILE A 196 8.26 -2.63 -5.37
N ALA A 197 8.36 -1.51 -6.08
CA ALA A 197 9.31 -1.33 -7.15
C ALA A 197 10.77 -1.50 -6.67
N ARG A 198 11.12 -0.87 -5.56
CA ARG A 198 12.44 -1.02 -4.95
C ARG A 198 12.69 -2.45 -4.47
N GLN A 199 11.71 -3.09 -3.85
CA GLN A 199 11.85 -4.45 -3.32
C GLN A 199 12.01 -5.49 -4.44
N VAL A 200 11.21 -5.39 -5.50
CA VAL A 200 11.21 -6.35 -6.61
C VAL A 200 12.36 -6.09 -7.58
N GLY A 201 12.59 -4.83 -7.93
CA GLY A 201 13.60 -4.44 -8.90
C GLY A 201 15.00 -4.24 -8.32
N GLY A 202 15.14 -4.13 -7.00
CA GLY A 202 16.38 -3.69 -6.35
C GLY A 202 16.59 -2.16 -6.45
N SER A 203 16.00 -1.51 -7.44
CA SER A 203 15.85 -0.07 -7.58
C SER A 203 14.59 0.24 -8.38
N VAL A 204 14.09 1.48 -8.28
CA VAL A 204 12.92 1.93 -9.05
C VAL A 204 13.22 1.93 -10.55
N GLU A 205 14.40 2.35 -10.97
CA GLU A 205 14.81 2.40 -12.37
C GLU A 205 14.83 0.99 -12.98
N ASN A 206 15.40 0.01 -12.27
CA ASN A 206 15.41 -1.37 -12.76
C ASN A 206 14.00 -1.96 -12.81
N PHE A 207 13.15 -1.63 -11.84
CA PHE A 207 11.75 -2.04 -11.87
C PHE A 207 10.99 -1.45 -13.07
N VAL A 208 11.19 -0.18 -13.39
CA VAL A 208 10.62 0.46 -14.58
C VAL A 208 11.10 -0.24 -15.87
N GLN A 209 12.37 -0.65 -15.93
CA GLN A 209 12.84 -1.48 -17.04
C GLN A 209 12.09 -2.82 -17.10
N MET A 210 11.89 -3.50 -15.96
CA MET A 210 11.10 -4.73 -15.89
C MET A 210 9.65 -4.51 -16.35
N MET A 211 9.03 -3.37 -16.01
CA MET A 211 7.68 -3.01 -16.50
C MET A 211 7.64 -2.91 -18.04
N ASN A 212 8.63 -2.28 -18.64
CA ASN A 212 8.72 -2.14 -20.10
C ASN A 212 9.03 -3.48 -20.79
N ASP A 213 9.91 -4.31 -20.21
CA ASP A 213 10.19 -5.65 -20.71
C ASP A 213 8.93 -6.53 -20.64
N LYS A 214 8.16 -6.43 -19.56
CA LYS A 214 6.88 -7.12 -19.40
C LYS A 214 5.86 -6.63 -20.42
N ALA A 215 5.74 -5.33 -20.62
CA ALA A 215 4.88 -4.74 -21.65
C ALA A 215 5.22 -5.29 -23.04
N ALA A 216 6.50 -5.34 -23.40
CA ALA A 216 6.96 -5.93 -24.65
C ALA A 216 6.59 -7.43 -24.76
N SER A 217 6.74 -8.20 -23.69
CA SER A 217 6.38 -9.63 -23.64
C SER A 217 4.88 -9.88 -23.82
N LEU A 218 4.05 -8.93 -23.39
CA LEU A 218 2.59 -8.93 -23.55
C LEU A 218 2.13 -8.32 -24.88
N ALA A 219 3.05 -7.96 -25.78
CA ALA A 219 2.77 -7.27 -27.03
C ALA A 219 2.04 -5.90 -26.87
N MET A 220 2.27 -5.19 -25.76
CA MET A 220 1.74 -3.86 -25.48
C MET A 220 2.58 -2.80 -26.25
N THR A 221 2.37 -2.73 -27.55
CA THR A 221 3.22 -1.94 -28.47
C THR A 221 2.99 -0.43 -28.41
N GLY A 222 1.90 0.01 -27.82
CA GLY A 222 1.54 1.42 -27.62
C GLY A 222 1.81 1.91 -26.18
N THR A 223 2.61 1.17 -25.39
CA THR A 223 2.84 1.45 -23.96
C THR A 223 4.32 1.73 -23.68
N HIS A 224 4.55 2.71 -22.82
CA HIS A 224 5.84 2.94 -22.18
C HIS A 224 5.62 3.42 -20.74
N PHE A 225 6.29 2.78 -19.79
CA PHE A 225 6.26 3.12 -18.37
C PHE A 225 7.50 3.94 -18.00
N ALA A 226 7.29 5.04 -17.27
CA ALA A 226 8.35 5.90 -16.72
C ALA A 226 8.43 5.81 -15.18
N ASN A 227 7.38 5.29 -14.53
CA ASN A 227 7.33 5.14 -13.08
C ASN A 227 6.35 4.02 -12.68
N PRO A 228 6.40 3.52 -11.41
CA PRO A 228 5.57 2.40 -10.96
C PRO A 228 4.16 2.80 -10.49
N HIS A 229 3.85 4.09 -10.35
CA HIS A 229 2.63 4.58 -9.70
C HIS A 229 1.65 5.29 -10.63
N GLY A 230 2.12 5.81 -11.77
CA GLY A 230 1.28 6.49 -12.75
C GLY A 230 1.13 8.00 -12.56
N LEU A 231 1.98 8.63 -11.74
CA LEU A 231 2.11 10.09 -11.76
C LEU A 231 2.58 10.56 -13.14
N HIS A 232 2.22 11.77 -13.49
CA HIS A 232 2.41 12.25 -14.85
C HIS A 232 3.88 12.34 -15.28
N ASP A 233 4.16 11.81 -16.46
CA ASP A 233 5.40 11.97 -17.21
C ASP A 233 5.04 11.92 -18.70
N GLU A 234 5.66 12.75 -19.53
CA GLU A 234 5.38 12.79 -20.98
C GLU A 234 5.70 11.48 -21.69
N ASN A 235 6.64 10.69 -21.13
CA ASN A 235 7.02 9.38 -21.65
C ASN A 235 6.23 8.22 -20.99
N HIS A 236 5.23 8.51 -20.15
CA HIS A 236 4.42 7.54 -19.48
C HIS A 236 3.04 7.42 -20.14
N TYR A 237 2.89 6.51 -21.08
CA TYR A 237 1.70 6.37 -21.89
C TYR A 237 1.31 4.90 -22.13
N THR A 238 0.06 4.69 -22.50
CA THR A 238 -0.50 3.39 -22.86
C THR A 238 -1.63 3.56 -23.88
N THR A 239 -2.33 2.47 -24.23
CA THR A 239 -3.57 2.48 -25.02
C THR A 239 -4.65 1.69 -24.31
N ALA A 240 -5.92 1.89 -24.65
CA ALA A 240 -7.01 1.11 -24.08
C ALA A 240 -6.87 -0.40 -24.36
N TYR A 241 -6.30 -0.74 -25.52
CA TYR A 241 -6.02 -2.14 -25.88
C TYR A 241 -4.88 -2.74 -25.04
N ASP A 242 -3.80 -2.00 -24.84
CA ASP A 242 -2.68 -2.46 -24.02
C ASP A 242 -3.09 -2.62 -22.55
N VAL A 243 -3.97 -1.74 -22.04
CA VAL A 243 -4.58 -1.92 -20.71
C VAL A 243 -5.36 -3.22 -20.62
N TYR A 244 -6.11 -3.58 -21.70
CA TYR A 244 -6.78 -4.89 -21.73
C TYR A 244 -5.77 -6.05 -21.65
N LEU A 245 -4.67 -6.01 -22.41
CA LEU A 245 -3.63 -7.05 -22.38
C LEU A 245 -3.03 -7.21 -20.98
N MET A 246 -2.67 -6.09 -20.36
CA MET A 246 -2.12 -6.06 -19.01
C MET A 246 -3.11 -6.59 -17.97
N LEU A 247 -4.36 -6.13 -18.03
CA LEU A 247 -5.43 -6.56 -17.13
C LEU A 247 -5.74 -8.05 -17.30
N TYR A 248 -5.78 -8.53 -18.55
CA TYR A 248 -5.98 -9.94 -18.86
C TYR A 248 -4.87 -10.81 -18.23
N ALA A 249 -3.61 -10.40 -18.35
CA ALA A 249 -2.49 -11.08 -17.72
C ALA A 249 -2.60 -11.08 -16.17
N ALA A 250 -2.90 -9.93 -15.57
CA ALA A 250 -3.06 -9.82 -14.12
C ALA A 250 -4.23 -10.66 -13.60
N TYR A 251 -5.32 -10.72 -14.35
CA TYR A 251 -6.52 -11.46 -13.98
C TYR A 251 -6.34 -12.99 -13.98
N GLN A 252 -5.26 -13.53 -14.57
CA GLN A 252 -4.90 -14.96 -14.45
C GLN A 252 -4.43 -15.33 -13.04
N HIS A 253 -4.10 -14.35 -12.19
CA HIS A 253 -3.66 -14.57 -10.82
C HIS A 253 -4.84 -14.48 -9.84
N THR A 254 -5.08 -15.55 -9.08
CA THR A 254 -6.17 -15.61 -8.08
C THR A 254 -6.04 -14.52 -7.02
N GLU A 255 -4.82 -14.16 -6.64
CA GLU A 255 -4.52 -13.09 -5.69
C GLU A 255 -5.05 -11.74 -6.19
N PHE A 256 -4.83 -11.42 -7.47
CA PHE A 256 -5.36 -10.22 -8.08
C PHE A 256 -6.91 -10.22 -8.09
N GLN A 257 -7.52 -11.33 -8.50
CA GLN A 257 -8.99 -11.46 -8.52
C GLN A 257 -9.60 -11.24 -7.13
N ASN A 258 -9.00 -11.87 -6.10
CA ASN A 258 -9.45 -11.76 -4.73
C ASN A 258 -9.35 -10.30 -4.24
N THR A 259 -8.20 -9.66 -4.42
CA THR A 259 -7.96 -8.28 -3.99
C THR A 259 -8.90 -7.30 -4.70
N MET A 260 -9.11 -7.46 -6.02
CA MET A 260 -10.03 -6.61 -6.78
C MET A 260 -11.50 -6.80 -6.39
N SER A 261 -11.85 -7.84 -5.66
CA SER A 261 -13.20 -8.06 -5.11
C SER A 261 -13.41 -7.40 -3.74
N MET A 262 -12.34 -6.94 -3.09
CA MET A 262 -12.40 -6.30 -1.77
C MET A 262 -12.79 -4.81 -1.90
N SER A 263 -13.52 -4.30 -0.91
CA SER A 263 -13.85 -2.88 -0.78
C SER A 263 -13.00 -2.16 0.27
N SER A 264 -12.33 -2.92 1.14
CA SER A 264 -11.48 -2.39 2.20
C SER A 264 -10.46 -3.44 2.65
N TYR A 265 -9.35 -2.97 3.22
CA TYR A 265 -8.30 -3.80 3.81
C TYR A 265 -7.69 -3.08 5.00
N THR A 266 -7.31 -3.81 6.06
CA THR A 266 -6.66 -3.24 7.25
C THR A 266 -5.17 -3.51 7.22
N LEU A 267 -4.35 -2.46 7.15
CA LEU A 267 -2.90 -2.54 7.24
C LEU A 267 -2.46 -2.68 8.70
N ASN A 268 -1.68 -3.71 9.00
CA ASN A 268 -1.04 -3.89 10.29
C ASN A 268 0.46 -3.61 10.16
N MET A 269 0.91 -2.48 10.69
CA MET A 269 2.29 -2.04 10.59
C MET A 269 3.08 -2.40 11.84
N THR A 270 4.30 -2.90 11.66
CA THR A 270 5.25 -3.13 12.75
C THR A 270 6.38 -2.10 12.64
N LEU A 271 6.50 -1.22 13.64
CA LEU A 271 7.59 -0.25 13.70
C LEU A 271 8.92 -0.98 13.96
N SER A 272 9.92 -0.79 13.13
CA SER A 272 11.28 -1.24 13.40
C SER A 272 11.90 -0.36 14.49
N LEU A 273 12.25 -0.98 15.65
CA LEU A 273 12.84 -0.29 16.81
C LEU A 273 14.37 0.00 16.66
N ILE A 274 14.92 -0.07 15.44
CA ILE A 274 16.37 -0.02 15.21
C ILE A 274 16.91 1.42 15.02
N HIS A 275 16.11 2.45 15.20
CA HIS A 275 16.61 3.83 15.17
C HIS A 275 16.20 4.61 16.42
N ILE A 276 16.85 4.30 17.54
CA ILE A 276 17.01 5.20 18.69
C ILE A 276 18.49 5.42 18.93
#